data_a8b4d3ceae39b7e04369a75ad6d01771
#
_entry.id   a8b4d3ceae39b7e04369a75ad6d01771
#
_cell.length_a   1.000
_cell.length_b   1.000
_cell.length_c   1.000
_cell.angle_alpha   90.00
_cell.angle_beta   90.00
_cell.angle_gamma   90.00
#
_symmetry.space_group_name_H-M   'P 1'
#
loop_
_entity.id
_entity.type
_entity.pdbx_description
1 polymer ?
#
loop_
_entity_poly.entity_id
_entity_poly.type
_entity_poly.pdbx_seq_one_letter_code
_entity_poly.pdbx_strand_id
1 'polypeptide(L)'
;MKVPSKTARQAIIVTGTPGTGKTTFAKKLAKEIGADYIALTQFVSERKLYTGFDRERESRVVNLARVHASLNRLLLQTRRPTIVDTHISEGIIRKRLVRLVFVLRCHPRILERRLRKKKWEQSKIRENVLAEMLDVCLINSVKWFGLSRVVQLDTSHISVDKCVATAKRILNHPAKRRVKIDWIATLDKEHSLTKYLES
;
A
#
# COMPACT_ATOMS: atom_id res chain seq x y z
N MET A 1 -30.78 -9.92 16.19
CA MET A 1 -29.73 -9.18 15.47
C MET A 1 -28.57 -8.92 16.45
N LYS A 2 -27.41 -9.61 16.28
CA LYS A 2 -26.23 -9.35 17.11
C LYS A 2 -25.64 -8.00 16.68
N VAL A 3 -25.63 -7.02 17.57
CA VAL A 3 -24.91 -5.77 17.42
C VAL A 3 -23.43 -6.14 17.23
N PRO A 4 -22.77 -5.77 16.12
CA PRO A 4 -21.36 -6.08 15.94
C PRO A 4 -20.58 -5.37 17.05
N SER A 5 -19.72 -6.13 17.75
CA SER A 5 -18.89 -5.59 18.83
C SER A 5 -18.13 -4.37 18.31
N LYS A 6 -18.11 -3.28 19.07
CA LYS A 6 -17.51 -1.95 18.77
C LYS A 6 -16.00 -1.97 18.44
N THR A 7 -15.39 -3.14 18.32
CA THR A 7 -13.94 -3.36 18.14
C THR A 7 -13.57 -4.18 16.92
N ALA A 8 -14.49 -4.36 15.96
CA ALA A 8 -14.17 -5.12 14.75
C ALA A 8 -13.08 -4.39 13.94
N ARG A 9 -11.99 -5.13 13.60
CA ARG A 9 -10.93 -4.68 12.70
C ARG A 9 -11.53 -4.38 11.33
N GLN A 10 -11.71 -3.11 11.01
CA GLN A 10 -12.43 -2.71 9.79
C GLN A 10 -11.49 -2.12 8.72
N ALA A 11 -10.31 -1.63 9.11
CA ALA A 11 -9.39 -1.04 8.16
C ALA A 11 -8.64 -2.11 7.35
N ILE A 12 -8.64 -1.94 6.04
CA ILE A 12 -7.82 -2.69 5.09
C ILE A 12 -6.86 -1.69 4.47
N ILE A 13 -5.57 -1.88 4.67
CA ILE A 13 -4.55 -1.01 4.12
C ILE A 13 -4.16 -1.54 2.74
N VAL A 14 -4.04 -0.64 1.79
CA VAL A 14 -3.42 -0.90 0.48
C VAL A 14 -2.17 -0.06 0.40
N THR A 15 -1.01 -0.72 0.35
CA THR A 15 0.30 -0.07 0.27
C THR A 15 1.17 -0.71 -0.83
N GLY A 16 2.37 -0.20 -1.02
CA GLY A 16 3.35 -0.62 -2.02
C GLY A 16 4.04 0.58 -2.65
N THR A 17 5.06 0.33 -3.41
CA THR A 17 5.87 1.35 -4.07
C THR A 17 5.02 2.21 -5.02
N PRO A 18 5.32 3.50 -5.19
CA PRO A 18 4.70 4.33 -6.23
C PRO A 18 4.76 3.66 -7.61
N GLY A 19 3.65 3.67 -8.36
CA GLY A 19 3.58 3.02 -9.69
C GLY A 19 3.03 1.59 -9.69
N THR A 20 2.86 0.93 -8.54
CA THR A 20 2.33 -0.44 -8.44
C THR A 20 0.82 -0.56 -8.68
N GLY A 21 0.09 0.56 -8.80
CA GLY A 21 -1.35 0.56 -9.10
C GLY A 21 -2.27 0.64 -7.88
N LYS A 22 -1.75 1.04 -6.71
CA LYS A 22 -2.49 1.13 -5.44
C LYS A 22 -3.86 1.80 -5.56
N THR A 23 -3.88 3.02 -6.07
CA THR A 23 -5.10 3.85 -6.10
C THR A 23 -6.19 3.21 -6.95
N THR A 24 -5.84 2.66 -8.12
CA THR A 24 -6.80 1.98 -9.00
C THR A 24 -7.35 0.73 -8.33
N PHE A 25 -6.48 -0.08 -7.74
CA PHE A 25 -6.85 -1.28 -7.03
C PHE A 25 -7.72 -0.96 -5.80
N ALA A 26 -7.29 -0.01 -4.96
CA ALA A 26 -7.98 0.35 -3.72
C ALA A 26 -9.39 0.89 -3.97
N LYS A 27 -9.55 1.79 -4.94
CA LYS A 27 -10.87 2.31 -5.34
C LYS A 27 -11.78 1.20 -5.84
N LYS A 28 -11.26 0.32 -6.70
CA LYS A 28 -12.04 -0.79 -7.24
C LYS A 28 -12.42 -1.80 -6.16
N LEU A 29 -11.48 -2.18 -5.29
CA LEU A 29 -11.75 -3.07 -4.17
C LEU A 29 -12.80 -2.47 -3.23
N ALA A 30 -12.69 -1.18 -2.89
CA ALA A 30 -13.68 -0.50 -2.04
C ALA A 30 -15.10 -0.59 -2.64
N LYS A 31 -15.24 -0.28 -3.93
CA LYS A 31 -16.51 -0.40 -4.66
C LYS A 31 -17.07 -1.83 -4.61
N GLU A 32 -16.23 -2.83 -4.87
CA GLU A 32 -16.62 -4.24 -4.97
C GLU A 32 -17.05 -4.88 -3.63
N ILE A 33 -16.56 -4.36 -2.50
CA ILE A 33 -16.90 -4.88 -1.16
C ILE A 33 -17.80 -3.94 -0.36
N GLY A 34 -18.28 -2.84 -0.94
CA GLY A 34 -19.11 -1.85 -0.26
C GLY A 34 -18.38 -1.14 0.89
N ALA A 35 -17.06 -0.92 0.75
CA ALA A 35 -16.23 -0.26 1.74
C ALA A 35 -16.09 1.24 1.48
N ASP A 36 -15.84 2.00 2.55
CA ASP A 36 -15.40 3.38 2.42
C ASP A 36 -13.96 3.43 1.88
N TYR A 37 -13.60 4.49 1.15
CA TYR A 37 -12.27 4.68 0.58
C TYR A 37 -11.64 5.95 1.11
N ILE A 38 -10.39 5.85 1.57
CA ILE A 38 -9.57 6.97 2.04
C ILE A 38 -8.23 6.94 1.29
N ALA A 39 -7.99 7.95 0.44
CA ALA A 39 -6.64 8.25 -0.04
C ALA A 39 -5.93 9.08 1.04
N LEU A 40 -4.87 8.53 1.66
CA LEU A 40 -4.21 9.22 2.77
C LEU A 40 -3.68 10.60 2.39
N THR A 41 -3.12 10.76 1.20
CA THR A 41 -2.61 12.04 0.71
C THR A 41 -3.71 13.09 0.63
N GLN A 42 -4.89 12.72 0.12
CA GLN A 42 -6.04 13.59 0.05
C GLN A 42 -6.57 13.92 1.45
N PHE A 43 -6.71 12.92 2.32
CA PHE A 43 -7.12 13.09 3.72
C PHE A 43 -6.22 14.07 4.48
N VAL A 44 -4.91 13.98 4.31
CA VAL A 44 -3.93 14.89 4.91
C VAL A 44 -4.08 16.31 4.38
N SER A 45 -4.27 16.46 3.07
CA SER A 45 -4.44 17.77 2.41
C SER A 45 -5.72 18.47 2.84
N GLU A 46 -6.86 17.79 2.77
CA GLU A 46 -8.18 18.34 3.12
C GLU A 46 -8.27 18.77 4.59
N ARG A 47 -7.62 18.03 5.47
CA ARG A 47 -7.61 18.32 6.92
C ARG A 47 -6.43 19.16 7.37
N LYS A 48 -5.58 19.64 6.42
CA LYS A 48 -4.39 20.46 6.70
C LYS A 48 -3.49 19.86 7.78
N LEU A 49 -3.24 18.53 7.70
CA LEU A 49 -2.46 17.78 8.68
C LEU A 49 -0.95 17.79 8.36
N TYR A 50 -0.41 18.96 8.11
CA TYR A 50 1.01 19.20 7.84
C TYR A 50 1.54 20.29 8.77
N THR A 51 2.87 20.30 9.02
CA THR A 51 3.56 21.27 9.90
C THR A 51 4.35 22.31 9.14
N GLY A 52 4.70 22.07 7.88
CA GLY A 52 5.54 22.95 7.09
C GLY A 52 5.68 22.51 5.66
N PHE A 53 6.62 23.12 4.96
CA PHE A 53 7.00 22.82 3.59
C PHE A 53 8.51 22.56 3.52
N ASP A 54 8.89 21.41 3.01
CA ASP A 54 10.27 21.03 2.71
C ASP A 54 10.63 21.61 1.33
N ARG A 55 11.50 22.62 1.29
CA ARG A 55 11.90 23.30 0.05
C ARG A 55 12.79 22.44 -0.83
N GLU A 56 13.63 21.58 -0.26
CA GLU A 56 14.53 20.70 -1.03
C GLU A 56 13.75 19.59 -1.76
N ARG A 57 12.71 19.08 -1.12
CA ARG A 57 11.85 18.02 -1.66
C ARG A 57 10.58 18.56 -2.32
N GLU A 58 10.41 19.87 -2.34
CA GLU A 58 9.19 20.54 -2.83
C GLU A 58 7.90 19.88 -2.30
N SER A 59 7.88 19.51 -1.03
CA SER A 59 6.80 18.73 -0.45
C SER A 59 6.37 19.23 0.93
N ARG A 60 5.10 19.00 1.28
CA ARG A 60 4.59 19.34 2.60
C ARG A 60 5.05 18.33 3.64
N VAL A 61 5.55 18.80 4.78
CA VAL A 61 5.94 17.95 5.92
C VAL A 61 4.68 17.51 6.66
N VAL A 62 4.37 16.23 6.61
CA VAL A 62 3.18 15.65 7.23
C VAL A 62 3.35 15.54 8.73
N ASN A 63 2.37 15.99 9.50
CA ASN A 63 2.31 15.78 10.94
C ASN A 63 1.73 14.38 11.26
N LEU A 64 2.61 13.40 11.39
CA LEU A 64 2.21 12.01 11.62
C LEU A 64 1.34 11.82 12.88
N ALA A 65 1.61 12.55 13.96
CA ALA A 65 0.81 12.46 15.19
C ALA A 65 -0.63 12.95 14.97
N ARG A 66 -0.81 14.07 14.26
CA ARG A 66 -2.14 14.58 13.91
C ARG A 66 -2.88 13.66 12.94
N VAL A 67 -2.16 13.10 11.96
CA VAL A 67 -2.72 12.10 11.03
C VAL A 67 -3.19 10.87 11.81
N HIS A 68 -2.32 10.31 12.67
CA HIS A 68 -2.65 9.19 13.54
C HIS A 68 -3.91 9.46 14.36
N ALA A 69 -3.98 10.59 15.06
CA ALA A 69 -5.13 10.94 15.89
C ALA A 69 -6.43 11.06 15.06
N SER A 70 -6.37 11.81 13.95
CA SER A 70 -7.54 12.09 13.10
C SER A 70 -8.05 10.84 12.39
N LEU A 71 -7.15 10.06 11.78
CA LEU A 71 -7.52 8.86 11.03
C LEU A 71 -8.06 7.76 11.96
N ASN A 72 -7.43 7.53 13.11
CA ASN A 72 -7.90 6.51 14.05
C ASN A 72 -9.25 6.90 14.68
N ARG A 73 -9.51 8.19 14.93
CA ARG A 73 -10.84 8.66 15.36
C ARG A 73 -11.90 8.33 14.30
N LEU A 74 -11.63 8.62 13.04
CA LEU A 74 -12.54 8.31 11.94
C LEU A 74 -12.81 6.80 11.85
N LEU A 75 -11.75 5.97 11.87
CA LEU A 75 -11.89 4.51 11.80
C LEU A 75 -12.63 3.90 12.99
N LEU A 76 -12.64 4.55 14.15
CA LEU A 76 -13.43 4.12 15.30
C LEU A 76 -14.92 4.46 15.17
N GLN A 77 -15.27 5.46 14.37
CA GLN A 77 -16.64 5.92 14.17
C GLN A 77 -17.33 5.24 12.99
N THR A 78 -16.55 4.73 12.02
CA THR A 78 -17.12 4.07 10.84
C THR A 78 -17.75 2.71 11.20
N ARG A 79 -18.86 2.40 10.54
CA ARG A 79 -19.54 1.09 10.63
C ARG A 79 -19.25 0.17 9.47
N ARG A 80 -18.61 0.69 8.42
CA ARG A 80 -18.27 -0.05 7.21
C ARG A 80 -16.78 -0.40 7.19
N PRO A 81 -16.37 -1.46 6.49
CA PRO A 81 -14.97 -1.66 6.15
C PRO A 81 -14.42 -0.41 5.48
N THR A 82 -13.17 -0.05 5.76
CA THR A 82 -12.53 1.12 5.16
C THR A 82 -11.23 0.71 4.50
N ILE A 83 -11.12 1.01 3.20
CA ILE A 83 -9.87 0.85 2.46
C ILE A 83 -9.04 2.13 2.63
N VAL A 84 -7.82 1.99 3.13
CA VAL A 84 -6.86 3.11 3.27
C VAL A 84 -5.74 2.92 2.25
N ASP A 85 -5.71 3.79 1.23
CA ASP A 85 -4.65 3.84 0.21
C ASP A 85 -3.52 4.74 0.69
N THR A 86 -2.33 4.16 0.88
CA THR A 86 -1.16 4.87 1.39
C THR A 86 0.14 4.24 0.93
N HIS A 87 1.22 5.03 0.83
CA HIS A 87 2.59 4.54 0.67
C HIS A 87 3.33 4.43 2.02
N ILE A 88 2.80 5.06 3.07
CA ILE A 88 3.30 4.98 4.44
C ILE A 88 2.29 4.18 5.22
N SER A 89 2.66 3.02 5.74
CA SER A 89 1.77 2.16 6.52
C SER A 89 2.06 2.17 8.03
N GLU A 90 3.32 2.45 8.39
CA GLU A 90 3.75 2.43 9.78
C GLU A 90 3.28 3.67 10.56
N GLY A 91 2.91 3.47 11.82
CA GLY A 91 2.61 4.55 12.76
C GLY A 91 1.30 5.30 12.53
N ILE A 92 0.63 5.11 11.40
CA ILE A 92 -0.54 5.91 11.01
C ILE A 92 -1.83 5.33 11.56
N ILE A 93 -1.95 4.01 11.60
CA ILE A 93 -3.15 3.29 12.05
C ILE A 93 -2.81 2.36 13.18
N ARG A 94 -3.62 2.37 14.23
CA ARG A 94 -3.48 1.42 15.35
C ARG A 94 -3.64 -0.01 14.87
N LYS A 95 -2.68 -0.89 15.19
CA LYS A 95 -2.67 -2.31 14.77
C LYS A 95 -4.00 -3.03 15.03
N ARG A 96 -4.68 -2.70 16.13
CA ARG A 96 -5.96 -3.32 16.51
C ARG A 96 -7.12 -3.01 15.55
N LEU A 97 -7.04 -1.89 14.81
CA LEU A 97 -8.07 -1.49 13.84
C LEU A 97 -7.85 -2.10 12.46
N VAL A 98 -6.64 -2.62 12.20
CA VAL A 98 -6.29 -3.16 10.89
C VAL A 98 -6.64 -4.64 10.79
N ARG A 99 -7.49 -4.97 9.83
CA ARG A 99 -7.87 -6.34 9.47
C ARG A 99 -6.79 -7.00 8.60
N LEU A 100 -6.35 -6.28 7.57
CA LEU A 100 -5.42 -6.79 6.57
C LEU A 100 -4.64 -5.66 5.90
N VAL A 101 -3.44 -5.97 5.44
CA VAL A 101 -2.59 -5.10 4.63
C VAL A 101 -2.30 -5.80 3.31
N PHE A 102 -2.74 -5.21 2.20
CA PHE A 102 -2.31 -5.61 0.88
C PHE A 102 -1.09 -4.79 0.48
N VAL A 103 0.03 -5.44 0.26
CA VAL A 103 1.23 -4.85 -0.32
C VAL A 103 1.25 -5.18 -1.80
N LEU A 104 0.98 -4.18 -2.64
CA LEU A 104 1.04 -4.35 -4.08
C LEU A 104 2.48 -4.37 -4.53
N ARG A 105 2.84 -5.42 -5.23
CA ARG A 105 4.16 -5.66 -5.78
C ARG A 105 4.14 -5.49 -7.30
N CYS A 106 5.25 -5.09 -7.88
CA CYS A 106 5.38 -4.97 -9.32
C CYS A 106 6.79 -5.31 -9.77
N HIS A 107 6.93 -6.15 -10.80
CA HIS A 107 8.22 -6.49 -11.38
C HIS A 107 9.02 -5.22 -11.71
N PRO A 108 10.30 -5.10 -11.32
CA PRO A 108 11.09 -3.88 -11.45
C PRO A 108 11.11 -3.28 -12.86
N ARG A 109 11.26 -4.08 -13.91
CA ARG A 109 11.20 -3.61 -15.31
C ARG A 109 9.86 -3.01 -15.69
N ILE A 110 8.77 -3.57 -15.16
CA ILE A 110 7.42 -3.07 -15.43
C ILE A 110 7.17 -1.80 -14.66
N LEU A 111 7.64 -1.74 -13.40
CA LEU A 111 7.55 -0.56 -12.55
C LEU A 111 8.31 0.61 -13.19
N GLU A 112 9.57 0.40 -13.60
CA GLU A 112 10.39 1.38 -14.32
C GLU A 112 9.63 1.94 -15.53
N ARG A 113 9.07 1.06 -16.38
CA ARG A 113 8.29 1.47 -17.55
C ARG A 113 7.05 2.29 -17.18
N ARG A 114 6.34 1.91 -16.12
CA ARG A 114 5.16 2.64 -15.62
C ARG A 114 5.53 4.04 -15.11
N LEU A 115 6.65 4.17 -14.42
CA LEU A 115 7.13 5.46 -13.89
C LEU A 115 7.65 6.36 -15.00
N ARG A 116 8.39 5.83 -15.99
CA ARG A 116 8.81 6.57 -17.19
C ARG A 116 7.61 7.14 -17.97
N LYS A 117 6.54 6.35 -18.14
CA LYS A 117 5.31 6.84 -18.79
C LYS A 117 4.66 8.00 -18.04
N LYS A 118 4.86 8.10 -16.73
CA LYS A 118 4.40 9.21 -15.89
C LYS A 118 5.35 10.42 -15.92
N LYS A 119 6.40 10.38 -16.73
CA LYS A 119 7.42 11.43 -16.86
C LYS A 119 8.11 11.78 -15.54
N TRP A 120 8.33 10.80 -14.68
CA TRP A 120 9.10 10.99 -13.46
C TRP A 120 10.59 11.16 -13.79
N GLU A 121 11.31 11.92 -12.95
CA GLU A 121 12.75 12.06 -13.05
C GLU A 121 13.45 10.72 -12.84
N GLN A 122 14.57 10.53 -13.55
CA GLN A 122 15.32 9.28 -13.55
C GLN A 122 15.79 8.89 -12.14
N SER A 123 16.24 9.85 -11.33
CA SER A 123 16.63 9.64 -9.93
C SER A 123 15.48 9.06 -9.09
N LYS A 124 14.28 9.63 -9.20
CA LYS A 124 13.07 9.17 -8.52
C LYS A 124 12.61 7.80 -9.03
N ILE A 125 12.77 7.53 -10.33
CA ILE A 125 12.47 6.21 -10.89
C ILE A 125 13.38 5.17 -10.27
N ARG A 126 14.69 5.43 -10.25
CA ARG A 126 15.69 4.53 -9.68
C ARG A 126 15.42 4.24 -8.20
N GLU A 127 15.22 5.28 -7.39
CA GLU A 127 14.90 5.15 -5.97
C GLU A 127 13.70 4.22 -5.74
N ASN A 128 12.62 4.43 -6.49
CA ASN A 128 11.41 3.62 -6.34
C ASN A 128 11.58 2.18 -6.83
N VAL A 129 12.33 1.96 -7.91
CA VAL A 129 12.63 0.61 -8.41
C VAL A 129 13.48 -0.14 -7.40
N LEU A 130 14.51 0.48 -6.83
CA LEU A 130 15.34 -0.12 -5.78
C LEU A 130 14.52 -0.42 -4.52
N ALA A 131 13.66 0.51 -4.08
CA ALA A 131 12.77 0.28 -2.94
C ALA A 131 11.82 -0.91 -3.15
N GLU A 132 11.34 -1.13 -4.38
CA GLU A 132 10.54 -2.29 -4.75
C GLU A 132 11.35 -3.59 -4.73
N MET A 133 12.56 -3.57 -5.27
CA MET A 133 13.47 -4.73 -5.26
C MET A 133 13.85 -5.16 -3.85
N LEU A 134 14.11 -4.19 -2.98
CA LEU A 134 14.53 -4.38 -1.58
C LEU A 134 13.35 -4.61 -0.62
N ASP A 135 12.15 -4.84 -1.13
CA ASP A 135 10.96 -5.15 -0.33
C ASP A 135 10.58 -4.08 0.72
N VAL A 136 10.98 -2.81 0.55
CA VAL A 136 10.85 -1.76 1.59
C VAL A 136 9.43 -1.68 2.14
N CYS A 137 8.41 -1.58 1.28
CA CYS A 137 7.01 -1.51 1.71
C CYS A 137 6.55 -2.80 2.41
N LEU A 138 7.05 -3.96 1.97
CA LEU A 138 6.73 -5.26 2.57
C LEU A 138 7.35 -5.38 3.96
N ILE A 139 8.65 -5.12 4.08
CA ILE A 139 9.41 -5.22 5.34
C ILE A 139 8.77 -4.31 6.39
N ASN A 140 8.50 -3.06 6.04
CA ASN A 140 7.86 -2.09 6.94
C ASN A 140 6.46 -2.54 7.36
N SER A 141 5.66 -3.05 6.43
CA SER A 141 4.33 -3.56 6.73
C SER A 141 4.37 -4.77 7.67
N VAL A 142 5.29 -5.73 7.42
CA VAL A 142 5.46 -6.91 8.26
C VAL A 142 5.95 -6.53 9.65
N LYS A 143 6.96 -5.65 9.74
CA LYS A 143 7.50 -5.15 11.01
C LYS A 143 6.41 -4.49 11.86
N TRP A 144 5.54 -3.70 11.23
CA TRP A 144 4.50 -2.96 11.95
C TRP A 144 3.25 -3.80 12.26
N PHE A 145 2.72 -4.56 11.31
CA PHE A 145 1.42 -5.26 11.47
C PHE A 145 1.54 -6.75 11.76
N GLY A 146 2.72 -7.33 11.58
CA GLY A 146 3.00 -8.77 11.70
C GLY A 146 2.66 -9.55 10.41
N LEU A 147 3.41 -10.61 10.16
CA LEU A 147 3.31 -11.42 8.94
C LEU A 147 1.90 -11.97 8.69
N SER A 148 1.16 -12.29 9.75
CA SER A 148 -0.19 -12.87 9.63
C SER A 148 -1.23 -11.91 9.04
N ARG A 149 -0.96 -10.60 9.00
CA ARG A 149 -1.86 -9.58 8.45
C ARG A 149 -1.41 -9.02 7.12
N VAL A 150 -0.23 -9.37 6.64
CA VAL A 150 0.34 -8.81 5.42
C VAL A 150 0.23 -9.81 4.29
N VAL A 151 -0.27 -9.35 3.15
CA VAL A 151 -0.43 -10.14 1.93
C VAL A 151 0.17 -9.41 0.76
N GLN A 152 1.03 -10.08 0.01
CA GLN A 152 1.57 -9.56 -1.24
C GLN A 152 0.63 -9.87 -2.40
N LEU A 153 0.48 -8.92 -3.32
CA LEU A 153 -0.25 -9.09 -4.58
C LEU A 153 0.61 -8.58 -5.73
N ASP A 154 1.00 -9.47 -6.63
CA ASP A 154 1.70 -9.11 -7.85
C ASP A 154 0.74 -8.43 -8.84
N THR A 155 1.11 -7.23 -9.29
CA THR A 155 0.36 -6.43 -10.25
C THR A 155 1.07 -6.29 -11.60
N SER A 156 2.10 -7.09 -11.84
CA SER A 156 2.97 -6.96 -13.01
C SER A 156 2.21 -7.22 -14.32
N HIS A 157 1.61 -8.39 -14.41
CA HIS A 157 1.02 -8.91 -15.65
C HIS A 157 -0.48 -9.22 -15.56
N ILE A 158 -1.13 -8.83 -14.47
CA ILE A 158 -2.55 -9.11 -14.27
C ILE A 158 -3.39 -7.84 -14.27
N SER A 159 -4.62 -7.95 -14.74
CA SER A 159 -5.55 -6.83 -14.70
C SER A 159 -5.96 -6.48 -13.27
N VAL A 160 -6.37 -5.25 -13.05
CA VAL A 160 -6.87 -4.81 -11.74
C VAL A 160 -8.06 -5.66 -11.29
N ASP A 161 -8.89 -6.14 -12.22
CA ASP A 161 -10.02 -7.02 -11.94
C ASP A 161 -9.61 -8.36 -11.33
N LYS A 162 -8.61 -9.00 -11.91
CA LYS A 162 -8.03 -10.23 -11.37
C LYS A 162 -7.38 -10.01 -10.01
N CYS A 163 -6.68 -8.88 -9.81
CA CYS A 163 -6.14 -8.52 -8.50
C CYS A 163 -7.24 -8.38 -7.45
N VAL A 164 -8.33 -7.67 -7.78
CA VAL A 164 -9.46 -7.44 -6.87
C VAL A 164 -10.19 -8.75 -6.57
N ALA A 165 -10.41 -9.59 -7.56
CA ALA A 165 -11.00 -10.91 -7.34
C ALA A 165 -10.16 -11.77 -6.39
N THR A 166 -8.83 -11.74 -6.54
CA THR A 166 -7.90 -12.42 -5.62
C THR A 166 -7.98 -11.84 -4.21
N ALA A 167 -8.01 -10.52 -4.07
CA ALA A 167 -8.15 -9.86 -2.77
C ALA A 167 -9.47 -10.22 -2.08
N LYS A 168 -10.59 -10.25 -2.80
CA LYS A 168 -11.90 -10.70 -2.27
C LYS A 168 -11.85 -12.14 -1.75
N ARG A 169 -11.22 -13.06 -2.49
CA ARG A 169 -11.03 -14.45 -2.02
C ARG A 169 -10.21 -14.50 -0.73
N ILE A 170 -9.13 -13.70 -0.63
CA ILE A 170 -8.28 -13.65 0.56
C ILE A 170 -9.05 -13.07 1.76
N LEU A 171 -9.88 -12.04 1.55
CA LEU A 171 -10.72 -11.47 2.60
C LEU A 171 -11.73 -12.48 3.15
N ASN A 172 -12.26 -13.36 2.29
CA ASN A 172 -13.22 -14.39 2.68
C ASN A 172 -12.56 -15.65 3.24
N HIS A 173 -11.36 -16.00 2.76
CA HIS A 173 -10.64 -17.23 3.13
C HIS A 173 -9.19 -16.91 3.55
N PRO A 174 -8.97 -16.47 4.77
CA PRO A 174 -7.66 -15.98 5.24
C PRO A 174 -6.51 -17.00 5.21
N ALA A 175 -6.78 -18.28 5.19
CA ALA A 175 -5.75 -19.33 5.25
C ALA A 175 -4.90 -19.47 3.97
N LYS A 176 -5.35 -18.98 2.81
CA LYS A 176 -4.68 -19.14 1.50
C LYS A 176 -3.84 -17.90 1.09
N ARG A 177 -3.08 -17.29 2.04
CA ARG A 177 -2.56 -15.92 1.89
C ARG A 177 -1.13 -15.77 1.38
N ARG A 178 -0.34 -16.82 1.20
CA ARG A 178 1.11 -16.66 1.04
C ARG A 178 1.56 -16.87 -0.40
N VAL A 179 1.78 -15.77 -1.11
CA VAL A 179 2.65 -15.76 -2.28
C VAL A 179 3.95 -15.09 -1.82
N LYS A 180 5.10 -15.75 -1.94
CA LYS A 180 6.41 -15.14 -1.74
C LYS A 180 6.82 -14.56 -3.10
N ILE A 181 7.04 -13.26 -3.13
CA ILE A 181 7.60 -12.56 -4.29
C ILE A 181 9.01 -12.15 -3.91
N ASP A 182 9.98 -12.49 -4.74
CA ASP A 182 11.38 -12.21 -4.56
C ASP A 182 11.92 -11.65 -5.89
N TRP A 183 12.00 -10.32 -5.96
CA TRP A 183 12.43 -9.66 -7.19
C TRP A 183 13.91 -9.79 -7.44
N ILE A 184 14.74 -9.89 -6.40
CA ILE A 184 16.19 -10.08 -6.55
C ILE A 184 16.44 -11.44 -7.21
N ALA A 185 15.88 -12.51 -6.64
CA ALA A 185 16.00 -13.85 -7.22
C ALA A 185 15.37 -13.96 -8.63
N THR A 186 14.32 -13.18 -8.91
CA THR A 186 13.69 -13.14 -10.24
C THR A 186 14.61 -12.47 -11.26
N LEU A 187 15.16 -11.31 -10.93
CA LEU A 187 16.05 -10.54 -11.81
C LEU A 187 17.40 -11.26 -12.02
N ASP A 188 17.89 -11.98 -11.03
CA ASP A 188 19.09 -12.80 -11.14
C ASP A 188 18.89 -13.92 -12.18
N LYS A 189 17.79 -14.67 -12.06
CA LYS A 189 17.42 -15.69 -13.07
C LYS A 189 17.21 -15.12 -14.48
N GLU A 190 16.79 -13.87 -14.58
CA GLU A 190 16.63 -13.15 -15.84
C GLU A 190 17.92 -12.50 -16.34
N HIS A 191 19.06 -12.70 -15.66
CA HIS A 191 20.36 -12.07 -15.96
C HIS A 191 20.29 -10.55 -16.11
N SER A 192 19.48 -9.91 -15.27
CA SER A 192 19.20 -8.48 -15.35
C SER A 192 19.38 -7.71 -14.04
N LEU A 193 19.85 -8.38 -13.00
CA LEU A 193 20.05 -7.78 -11.68
C LEU A 193 21.13 -6.68 -11.72
N THR A 194 22.25 -6.91 -12.39
CA THR A 194 23.39 -5.97 -12.52
C THR A 194 22.97 -4.61 -13.04
N LYS A 195 22.04 -4.56 -14.01
CA LYS A 195 21.47 -3.30 -14.53
C LYS A 195 20.98 -2.34 -13.43
N TYR A 196 20.51 -2.85 -12.32
CA TYR A 196 19.94 -2.05 -11.24
C TYR A 196 20.91 -1.77 -10.09
N LEU A 197 22.03 -2.49 -10.03
CA LEU A 197 23.05 -2.35 -8.99
C LEU A 197 24.20 -1.43 -9.43
N GLU A 198 24.55 -1.40 -10.70
CA GLU A 198 25.73 -0.71 -11.26
C GLU A 198 25.42 0.70 -11.79
N SER A 199 24.21 1.19 -11.70
CA SER A 199 23.79 2.48 -12.29
C SER A 199 23.66 3.62 -11.28
#